data_8805e4303116321c18256d67362096c7
#
_entry.id   8805e4303116321c18256d67362096c7
#
_cell.length_a   1.000
_cell.length_b   1.000
_cell.length_c   1.000
_cell.angle_alpha   90.00
_cell.angle_beta   90.00
_cell.angle_gamma   90.00
#
_symmetry.space_group_name_H-M   'P 1'
#
loop_
_entity.id
_entity.type
_entity.pdbx_description
1 polymer ?
#
loop_
_entity_poly.entity_id
_entity_poly.type
_entity_poly.pdbx_seq_one_letter_code
_entity_poly.pdbx_strand_id
1 'polypeptide(L)'
;SHKLNTFHKKVNSHLNIIYQNILSDEEINNLTVQIFEITPKVKNDTTSENWNESDIFLISYGDSIVSAKDKKLKTLKNFVDEFLKPHFSNIHILPFFPFDSDDGFSITDYKKVRDDLGNWEDISLLSKDYRVMADIVINHASKQSEYFQEFIRGNFEYKDFFISLDEDEGFEEVVRPRSSDLFQEVEISNQKKYLWCTFSHDQIDLNFKNPRVLLFFIRLIYLYLRHGIKVFRLDAVAFLWKEKSTNCLNLPQTHEVVKLIRTILDNYNQNNLLITETNLPNLENLSYFGNGDEANAIYNFTLPPLLLWTLLMGDSTALRKWSMGMPPAKEHTTYFNFIASHDGIGLRPTENILTDQERGTLIDIVKEFGGVISNRKKPDGTETVYELNIALLDAMKGTFKGIDHMQVDRFIACHAIMLSLEGIPAF
;
A
#
# COMPACT_ATOMS: atom_id res chain seq x y z
N SER A 1 -28.70 -2.96 19.10
CA SER A 1 -29.34 -1.89 18.32
C SER A 1 -29.31 -2.22 16.82
N HIS A 2 -30.08 -1.50 16.03
CA HIS A 2 -30.17 -1.71 14.56
C HIS A 2 -28.81 -1.60 13.85
N LYS A 3 -27.96 -0.66 14.24
CA LYS A 3 -26.61 -0.48 13.67
C LYS A 3 -25.67 -1.68 13.90
N LEU A 4 -25.73 -2.27 15.08
CA LEU A 4 -24.94 -3.46 15.41
C LEU A 4 -25.37 -4.68 14.57
N ASN A 5 -26.67 -4.83 14.33
CA ASN A 5 -27.19 -5.88 13.48
C ASN A 5 -26.77 -5.68 12.01
N THR A 6 -26.75 -4.43 11.54
CA THR A 6 -26.30 -4.10 10.18
C THR A 6 -24.81 -4.38 9.98
N PHE A 7 -23.97 -4.02 10.94
CA PHE A 7 -22.53 -4.31 10.90
C PHE A 7 -22.28 -5.83 10.89
N HIS A 8 -22.91 -6.57 11.78
CA HIS A 8 -22.78 -8.02 11.84
C HIS A 8 -23.17 -8.68 10.50
N LYS A 9 -24.27 -8.25 9.90
CA LYS A 9 -24.74 -8.77 8.60
C LYS A 9 -23.74 -8.46 7.47
N LYS A 10 -23.19 -7.24 7.43
CA LYS A 10 -22.17 -6.87 6.43
C LYS A 10 -20.92 -7.71 6.57
N VAL A 11 -20.40 -7.86 7.78
CA VAL A 11 -19.21 -8.70 8.04
C VAL A 11 -19.46 -10.15 7.62
N ASN A 12 -20.59 -10.73 8.00
CA ASN A 12 -20.96 -12.08 7.59
C ASN A 12 -21.04 -12.24 6.07
N SER A 13 -21.63 -11.27 5.37
CA SER A 13 -21.71 -11.27 3.91
C SER A 13 -20.32 -11.24 3.26
N HIS A 14 -19.40 -10.39 3.74
CA HIS A 14 -18.03 -10.36 3.25
C HIS A 14 -17.31 -11.70 3.46
N LEU A 15 -17.43 -12.27 4.66
CA LEU A 15 -16.80 -13.55 5.00
C LEU A 15 -17.33 -14.71 4.18
N ASN A 16 -18.61 -14.73 3.84
CA ASN A 16 -19.18 -15.71 2.95
C ASN A 16 -18.54 -15.65 1.56
N ILE A 17 -18.37 -14.46 1.00
CA ILE A 17 -17.74 -14.31 -0.32
C ILE A 17 -16.27 -14.73 -0.28
N ILE A 18 -15.54 -14.37 0.78
CA ILE A 18 -14.10 -14.71 0.91
C ILE A 18 -13.92 -16.23 1.09
N TYR A 19 -14.69 -16.87 1.97
CA TYR A 19 -14.40 -18.21 2.48
C TYR A 19 -15.39 -19.30 2.09
N GLN A 20 -16.41 -19.01 1.28
CA GLN A 20 -17.48 -19.96 0.94
C GLN A 20 -16.96 -21.31 0.37
N ASN A 21 -15.79 -21.33 -0.28
CA ASN A 21 -15.22 -22.54 -0.85
C ASN A 21 -14.20 -23.24 0.07
N ILE A 22 -13.97 -22.70 1.27
CA ILE A 22 -12.94 -23.15 2.21
C ILE A 22 -13.55 -23.55 3.56
N LEU A 23 -14.50 -22.76 4.06
CA LEU A 23 -15.13 -22.93 5.35
C LEU A 23 -16.58 -23.32 5.20
N SER A 24 -17.11 -24.07 6.20
CA SER A 24 -18.54 -24.31 6.33
C SER A 24 -19.30 -23.06 6.78
N ASP A 25 -20.62 -23.07 6.60
CA ASP A 25 -21.48 -21.97 7.06
C ASP A 25 -21.36 -21.74 8.58
N GLU A 26 -21.19 -22.82 9.36
CA GLU A 26 -20.99 -22.73 10.80
C GLU A 26 -19.66 -22.08 11.15
N GLU A 27 -18.58 -22.45 10.47
CA GLU A 27 -17.25 -21.83 10.65
C GLU A 27 -17.26 -20.35 10.28
N ILE A 28 -17.95 -19.96 9.19
CA ILE A 28 -18.12 -18.56 8.78
C ILE A 28 -18.92 -17.79 9.83
N ASN A 29 -20.00 -18.34 10.35
CA ASN A 29 -20.78 -17.71 11.41
C ASN A 29 -19.96 -17.53 12.70
N ASN A 30 -19.17 -18.53 13.09
CA ASN A 30 -18.28 -18.42 14.24
C ASN A 30 -17.21 -17.34 14.03
N LEU A 31 -16.64 -17.24 12.85
CA LEU A 31 -15.69 -16.20 12.51
C LEU A 31 -16.34 -14.80 12.59
N THR A 32 -17.57 -14.66 12.11
CA THR A 32 -18.36 -13.42 12.23
C THR A 32 -18.53 -13.01 13.68
N VAL A 33 -18.88 -13.95 14.55
CA VAL A 33 -19.02 -13.70 16.00
C VAL A 33 -17.69 -13.27 16.60
N GLN A 34 -16.59 -13.94 16.27
CA GLN A 34 -15.25 -13.57 16.76
C GLN A 34 -14.86 -12.15 16.34
N ILE A 35 -15.12 -11.74 15.11
CA ILE A 35 -14.88 -10.37 14.66
C ILE A 35 -15.74 -9.38 15.43
N PHE A 36 -17.00 -9.71 15.64
CA PHE A 36 -17.91 -8.87 16.42
C PHE A 36 -17.45 -8.69 17.88
N GLU A 37 -16.98 -9.76 18.51
CA GLU A 37 -16.49 -9.74 19.91
C GLU A 37 -15.25 -8.87 20.09
N ILE A 38 -14.33 -8.87 19.13
CA ILE A 38 -13.10 -8.04 19.18
C ILE A 38 -13.34 -6.59 18.76
N THR A 39 -14.52 -6.28 18.21
CA THR A 39 -14.86 -4.94 17.75
C THR A 39 -15.12 -4.00 18.93
N PRO A 40 -14.36 -2.91 19.08
CA PRO A 40 -14.58 -1.96 20.16
C PRO A 40 -15.96 -1.30 20.09
N LYS A 41 -16.57 -1.08 21.25
CA LYS A 41 -17.79 -0.28 21.37
C LYS A 41 -17.41 1.19 21.35
N VAL A 42 -17.53 1.84 20.20
CA VAL A 42 -17.18 3.25 20.01
C VAL A 42 -18.44 4.09 19.84
N LYS A 43 -18.43 5.29 20.39
CA LYS A 43 -19.44 6.31 20.07
C LYS A 43 -19.07 6.94 18.73
N ASN A 44 -19.87 6.73 17.71
CA ASN A 44 -19.66 7.36 16.41
C ASN A 44 -19.88 8.87 16.53
N ASP A 45 -18.86 9.63 16.20
CA ASP A 45 -18.98 11.05 15.90
C ASP A 45 -19.34 11.18 14.42
N THR A 46 -20.55 11.64 14.12
CA THR A 46 -21.12 11.60 12.76
C THR A 46 -21.04 12.93 12.02
N THR A 47 -20.24 13.89 12.50
CA THR A 47 -20.39 15.31 12.13
C THR A 47 -19.30 15.89 11.25
N SER A 48 -18.29 15.16 10.82
CA SER A 48 -17.21 15.73 10.00
C SER A 48 -17.13 15.13 8.59
N GLU A 49 -16.76 15.97 7.63
CA GLU A 49 -16.41 15.56 6.27
C GLU A 49 -15.20 14.64 6.30
N ASN A 50 -15.15 13.66 5.39
CA ASN A 50 -14.03 12.72 5.29
C ASN A 50 -12.72 13.43 4.95
N TRP A 51 -12.76 14.46 4.08
CA TRP A 51 -11.65 15.34 3.69
C TRP A 51 -12.19 16.61 3.06
N ASN A 52 -11.34 17.63 2.98
CA ASN A 52 -11.59 18.88 2.28
C ASN A 52 -10.28 19.43 1.68
N GLU A 53 -10.32 20.64 1.16
CA GLU A 53 -9.16 21.31 0.52
C GLU A 53 -7.96 21.55 1.44
N SER A 54 -8.12 21.41 2.75
CA SER A 54 -7.03 21.51 3.72
C SER A 54 -6.26 20.20 3.90
N ASP A 55 -6.74 19.10 3.34
CA ASP A 55 -6.10 17.79 3.47
C ASP A 55 -4.95 17.66 2.47
N ILE A 56 -3.74 17.84 2.98
CA ILE A 56 -2.48 17.68 2.25
C ILE A 56 -1.59 16.77 3.09
N PHE A 57 -1.04 15.74 2.46
CA PHE A 57 -0.18 14.75 3.10
C PHE A 57 1.30 15.09 2.96
N LEU A 58 2.02 14.98 4.08
CA LEU A 58 3.47 14.88 4.08
C LEU A 58 3.85 13.40 4.17
N ILE A 59 4.68 12.91 3.26
CA ILE A 59 5.24 11.56 3.29
C ILE A 59 6.63 11.63 3.93
N SER A 60 6.84 10.89 5.01
CA SER A 60 8.13 10.89 5.70
C SER A 60 8.42 9.55 6.36
N TYR A 61 9.69 9.18 6.40
CA TYR A 61 10.17 8.20 7.38
C TYR A 61 10.22 8.85 8.77
N GLY A 62 10.05 8.05 9.81
CA GLY A 62 10.12 8.51 11.19
C GLY A 62 11.50 9.05 11.60
N ASP A 63 12.54 8.69 10.86
CA ASP A 63 13.94 9.08 11.06
C ASP A 63 14.48 10.07 10.03
N SER A 64 13.61 10.70 9.25
CA SER A 64 14.04 11.71 8.26
C SER A 64 14.68 12.95 8.89
N ILE A 65 14.31 13.28 10.12
CA ILE A 65 14.88 14.39 10.91
C ILE A 65 15.40 13.80 12.22
N VAL A 66 16.64 14.07 12.54
CA VAL A 66 17.31 13.56 13.75
C VAL A 66 17.86 14.68 14.63
N SER A 67 17.90 14.44 15.93
CA SER A 67 18.45 15.34 16.94
C SER A 67 19.23 14.51 17.96
N ALA A 68 20.27 15.12 18.53
CA ALA A 68 21.03 14.48 19.61
C ALA A 68 20.25 14.41 20.95
N LYS A 69 19.14 15.19 21.10
CA LYS A 69 18.42 15.34 22.35
C LYS A 69 17.20 14.45 22.49
N ASP A 70 16.48 14.23 21.39
CA ASP A 70 15.16 13.59 21.41
C ASP A 70 15.12 12.34 20.52
N LYS A 71 14.17 11.46 20.80
CA LYS A 71 13.80 10.36 19.90
C LYS A 71 13.32 10.93 18.57
N LYS A 72 13.50 10.15 17.51
CA LYS A 72 13.30 10.61 16.11
C LYS A 72 11.87 11.07 15.82
N LEU A 73 10.84 10.35 16.30
CA LEU A 73 9.44 10.77 16.09
C LEU A 73 9.13 12.11 16.76
N LYS A 74 9.66 12.35 17.96
CA LYS A 74 9.50 13.64 18.62
C LYS A 74 10.21 14.76 17.86
N THR A 75 11.39 14.49 17.35
CA THR A 75 12.15 15.43 16.52
C THR A 75 11.41 15.74 15.22
N LEU A 76 10.84 14.73 14.56
CA LEU A 76 10.01 14.91 13.38
C LEU A 76 8.79 15.79 13.67
N LYS A 77 8.08 15.52 14.77
CA LYS A 77 6.92 16.33 15.19
C LYS A 77 7.31 17.78 15.41
N ASN A 78 8.39 18.04 16.13
CA ASN A 78 8.87 19.41 16.40
C ASN A 78 9.18 20.15 15.10
N PHE A 79 9.85 19.49 14.17
CA PHE A 79 10.17 20.06 12.86
C PHE A 79 8.89 20.39 12.06
N VAL A 80 7.96 19.47 11.98
CA VAL A 80 6.69 19.68 11.26
C VAL A 80 5.86 20.79 11.92
N ASP A 81 5.77 20.80 13.23
CA ASP A 81 5.05 21.85 13.98
C ASP A 81 5.61 23.24 13.70
N GLU A 82 6.93 23.36 13.63
CA GLU A 82 7.61 24.65 13.45
C GLU A 82 7.56 25.14 11.99
N PHE A 83 7.81 24.26 11.04
CA PHE A 83 8.06 24.67 9.64
C PHE A 83 6.94 24.34 8.66
N LEU A 84 6.14 23.31 8.92
CA LEU A 84 5.21 22.75 7.94
C LEU A 84 3.73 22.77 8.36
N LYS A 85 3.43 22.90 9.63
CA LYS A 85 2.06 22.80 10.17
C LYS A 85 1.01 23.64 9.44
N PRO A 86 1.30 24.89 9.01
CA PRO A 86 0.30 25.68 8.29
C PRO A 86 -0.12 25.08 6.94
N HIS A 87 0.69 24.19 6.39
CA HIS A 87 0.52 23.66 5.02
C HIS A 87 0.14 22.19 4.98
N PHE A 88 0.43 21.43 6.03
CA PHE A 88 0.19 19.98 6.08
C PHE A 88 -0.70 19.62 7.26
N SER A 89 -1.85 19.04 6.98
CA SER A 89 -2.79 18.56 8.02
C SER A 89 -2.69 17.04 8.25
N ASN A 90 -2.02 16.33 7.35
CA ASN A 90 -1.88 14.88 7.38
C ASN A 90 -0.41 14.47 7.24
N ILE A 91 0.00 13.41 7.91
CA ILE A 91 1.35 12.85 7.81
C ILE A 91 1.27 11.35 7.57
N HIS A 92 1.86 10.90 6.47
CA HIS A 92 2.15 9.49 6.26
C HIS A 92 3.53 9.19 6.85
N ILE A 93 3.57 8.47 7.94
CA ILE A 93 4.80 7.93 8.49
C ILE A 93 4.97 6.52 7.91
N LEU A 94 5.97 6.36 7.05
CA LEU A 94 6.32 5.08 6.45
C LEU A 94 6.61 4.04 7.53
N PRO A 95 6.59 2.74 7.26
CA PRO A 95 6.57 1.71 8.29
C PRO A 95 7.53 1.99 9.43
N PHE A 96 6.97 2.22 10.61
CA PHE A 96 7.70 2.62 11.82
C PHE A 96 7.84 1.47 12.81
N PHE A 97 7.63 0.25 12.34
CA PHE A 97 7.72 -1.00 13.11
C PHE A 97 9.12 -1.60 13.00
N PRO A 98 9.52 -2.52 13.91
CA PRO A 98 10.73 -3.31 13.72
C PRO A 98 10.73 -4.04 12.39
N PHE A 99 11.84 -4.00 11.68
CA PHE A 99 12.02 -4.57 10.36
C PHE A 99 13.44 -5.09 10.17
N ASP A 100 13.69 -5.88 9.12
CA ASP A 100 15.03 -6.35 8.78
C ASP A 100 15.52 -5.91 7.40
N SER A 101 14.62 -5.63 6.47
CA SER A 101 14.97 -5.22 5.12
C SER A 101 13.86 -4.42 4.44
N ASP A 102 14.05 -4.09 3.15
CA ASP A 102 13.08 -3.42 2.28
C ASP A 102 12.59 -2.08 2.84
N ASP A 103 13.52 -1.29 3.40
CA ASP A 103 13.26 0.07 3.90
C ASP A 103 12.04 0.15 4.85
N GLY A 104 11.86 -0.86 5.68
CA GLY A 104 10.79 -0.94 6.67
C GLY A 104 9.63 -1.86 6.30
N PHE A 105 9.53 -2.32 5.05
CA PHE A 105 8.40 -3.13 4.58
C PHE A 105 8.57 -4.65 4.83
N SER A 106 9.74 -5.10 5.28
CA SER A 106 9.96 -6.46 5.78
C SER A 106 9.82 -6.47 7.30
N ILE A 107 8.58 -6.50 7.78
CA ILE A 107 8.22 -6.28 9.18
C ILE A 107 8.54 -7.51 10.01
N THR A 108 9.24 -7.31 11.15
CA THR A 108 9.52 -8.35 12.14
C THR A 108 8.54 -8.35 13.32
N ASP A 109 7.95 -7.19 13.64
CA ASP A 109 6.91 -7.06 14.66
C ASP A 109 5.91 -5.95 14.27
N TYR A 110 4.68 -6.33 13.95
CA TYR A 110 3.60 -5.41 13.57
C TYR A 110 3.02 -4.58 14.73
N LYS A 111 3.25 -4.99 15.97
CA LYS A 111 2.56 -4.45 17.15
C LYS A 111 3.37 -3.42 17.91
N LYS A 112 4.63 -3.22 17.52
CA LYS A 112 5.59 -2.40 18.23
C LYS A 112 6.10 -1.27 17.34
N VAL A 113 6.28 -0.09 17.92
CA VAL A 113 7.06 0.98 17.30
C VAL A 113 8.55 0.67 17.47
N ARG A 114 9.34 0.85 16.43
CA ARG A 114 10.79 0.65 16.47
C ARG A 114 11.43 1.53 17.53
N ASP A 115 12.24 0.93 18.42
CA ASP A 115 12.75 1.58 19.63
C ASP A 115 13.55 2.86 19.38
N ASP A 116 14.28 2.94 18.27
CA ASP A 116 15.06 4.13 17.91
C ASP A 116 14.20 5.31 17.46
N LEU A 117 12.96 5.05 17.01
CA LEU A 117 12.00 6.08 16.62
C LEU A 117 11.28 6.67 17.82
N GLY A 118 10.87 5.84 18.76
CA GLY A 118 10.04 6.20 19.91
C GLY A 118 9.12 5.06 20.32
N ASN A 119 7.88 5.41 20.66
CA ASN A 119 6.85 4.47 21.09
C ASN A 119 5.45 4.88 20.62
N TRP A 120 4.44 4.12 20.99
CA TRP A 120 3.05 4.41 20.62
C TRP A 120 2.53 5.73 21.18
N GLU A 121 3.07 6.21 22.30
CA GLU A 121 2.70 7.53 22.84
C GLU A 121 3.14 8.65 21.90
N ASP A 122 4.31 8.54 21.27
CA ASP A 122 4.78 9.50 20.28
C ASP A 122 3.86 9.54 19.05
N ILE A 123 3.38 8.39 18.60
CA ILE A 123 2.37 8.28 17.53
C ILE A 123 1.05 8.93 17.97
N SER A 124 0.60 8.65 19.18
CA SER A 124 -0.64 9.22 19.73
C SER A 124 -0.56 10.76 19.85
N LEU A 125 0.59 11.30 20.23
CA LEU A 125 0.82 12.74 20.28
C LEU A 125 0.77 13.38 18.89
N LEU A 126 1.38 12.77 17.88
CA LEU A 126 1.25 13.20 16.48
C LEU A 126 -0.22 13.21 16.04
N SER A 127 -0.97 12.19 16.40
CA SER A 127 -2.37 12.00 16.01
C SER A 127 -3.32 13.06 16.60
N LYS A 128 -2.90 13.79 17.64
CA LYS A 128 -3.68 14.90 18.20
C LYS A 128 -3.66 16.14 17.31
N ASP A 129 -2.56 16.36 16.61
CA ASP A 129 -2.34 17.56 15.79
C ASP A 129 -2.47 17.27 14.28
N TYR A 130 -2.22 16.04 13.86
CA TYR A 130 -2.22 15.60 12.47
C TYR A 130 -3.04 14.34 12.29
N ARG A 131 -3.61 14.18 11.11
CA ARG A 131 -4.16 12.90 10.68
C ARG A 131 -3.00 12.01 10.25
N VAL A 132 -2.71 10.96 11.02
CA VAL A 132 -1.58 10.07 10.78
C VAL A 132 -2.01 8.89 9.93
N MET A 133 -1.29 8.67 8.83
CA MET A 133 -1.41 7.47 7.99
C MET A 133 -0.33 6.47 8.38
N ALA A 134 -0.75 5.22 8.57
CA ALA A 134 0.14 4.08 8.77
C ALA A 134 -0.05 3.04 7.67
N ASP A 135 1.02 2.32 7.37
CA ASP A 135 1.00 1.18 6.46
C ASP A 135 0.47 -0.06 7.16
N ILE A 136 -0.42 -0.77 6.50
CA ILE A 136 -0.75 -2.16 6.78
C ILE A 136 -0.03 -3.01 5.73
N VAL A 137 1.09 -3.58 6.10
CA VAL A 137 1.88 -4.46 5.23
C VAL A 137 1.23 -5.84 5.27
N ILE A 138 0.15 -5.96 4.52
CA ILE A 138 -0.83 -7.05 4.63
C ILE A 138 -0.42 -8.32 3.85
N ASN A 139 0.40 -8.17 2.81
CA ASN A 139 0.70 -9.28 1.91
C ASN A 139 1.76 -10.24 2.45
N HIS A 140 2.73 -9.75 3.23
CA HIS A 140 3.90 -10.52 3.67
C HIS A 140 4.44 -10.06 5.01
N ALA A 141 5.26 -10.91 5.62
CA ALA A 141 6.04 -10.56 6.80
C ALA A 141 7.49 -11.04 6.64
N SER A 142 8.38 -10.49 7.46
CA SER A 142 9.79 -10.90 7.46
C SER A 142 9.95 -12.37 7.85
N LYS A 143 10.86 -13.03 7.16
CA LYS A 143 11.35 -14.36 7.54
C LYS A 143 12.01 -14.37 8.94
N GLN A 144 12.48 -13.21 9.42
CA GLN A 144 13.05 -13.04 10.76
C GLN A 144 11.99 -12.69 11.82
N SER A 145 10.71 -12.56 11.45
CA SER A 145 9.64 -12.30 12.41
C SER A 145 9.41 -13.46 13.34
N GLU A 146 8.97 -13.17 14.57
CA GLU A 146 8.56 -14.22 15.51
C GLU A 146 7.39 -15.04 14.95
N TYR A 147 6.49 -14.42 14.18
CA TYR A 147 5.37 -15.12 13.50
C TYR A 147 5.87 -16.23 12.57
N PHE A 148 6.90 -15.96 11.77
CA PHE A 148 7.49 -16.95 10.88
C PHE A 148 8.28 -18.01 11.65
N GLN A 149 9.02 -17.63 12.69
CA GLN A 149 9.75 -18.58 13.54
C GLN A 149 8.79 -19.55 14.24
N GLU A 150 7.68 -19.07 14.76
CA GLU A 150 6.64 -19.93 15.37
C GLU A 150 5.97 -20.83 14.33
N PHE A 151 5.76 -20.34 13.11
CA PHE A 151 5.28 -21.16 11.99
C PHE A 151 6.25 -22.31 11.69
N ILE A 152 7.55 -22.06 11.61
CA ILE A 152 8.59 -23.06 11.35
C ILE A 152 8.68 -24.08 12.52
N ARG A 153 8.52 -23.64 13.76
CA ARG A 153 8.53 -24.51 14.97
C ARG A 153 7.30 -25.41 15.05
N GLY A 154 6.28 -25.18 14.23
CA GLY A 154 5.05 -25.94 14.25
C GLY A 154 4.07 -25.54 15.36
N ASN A 155 4.20 -24.32 15.91
CA ASN A 155 3.23 -23.78 16.86
C ASN A 155 1.84 -23.76 16.23
N PHE A 156 0.86 -24.39 16.89
CA PHE A 156 -0.49 -24.55 16.36
C PHE A 156 -1.19 -23.22 16.04
N GLU A 157 -0.93 -22.16 16.80
CA GLU A 157 -1.53 -20.83 16.56
C GLU A 157 -1.07 -20.22 15.23
N TYR A 158 0.11 -20.62 14.75
CA TYR A 158 0.70 -20.15 13.50
C TYR A 158 0.69 -21.19 12.37
N LYS A 159 -0.02 -22.30 12.59
CA LYS A 159 -0.18 -23.31 11.54
C LYS A 159 -0.83 -22.71 10.31
N ASP A 160 -0.24 -22.95 9.15
CA ASP A 160 -0.70 -22.42 7.87
C ASP A 160 -0.81 -20.88 7.81
N PHE A 161 -0.02 -20.19 8.65
CA PHE A 161 -0.03 -18.72 8.70
C PHE A 161 0.66 -18.07 7.50
N PHE A 162 1.67 -18.76 6.97
CA PHE A 162 2.38 -18.39 5.75
C PHE A 162 2.10 -19.41 4.65
N ILE A 163 2.24 -18.99 3.38
CA ILE A 163 2.02 -19.87 2.26
C ILE A 163 3.25 -20.75 2.06
N SER A 164 3.09 -22.04 2.31
CA SER A 164 4.07 -23.07 1.99
C SER A 164 3.38 -24.22 1.27
N LEU A 165 3.96 -24.65 0.16
CA LEU A 165 3.38 -25.64 -0.73
C LEU A 165 4.28 -26.88 -0.84
N ASP A 166 3.68 -28.04 -1.13
CA ASP A 166 4.42 -29.29 -1.39
C ASP A 166 4.98 -29.32 -2.81
N GLU A 167 4.32 -28.60 -3.73
CA GLU A 167 4.65 -28.54 -5.15
C GLU A 167 4.64 -27.10 -5.65
N ASP A 168 5.46 -26.79 -6.64
CA ASP A 168 5.57 -25.47 -7.26
C ASP A 168 4.87 -25.35 -8.62
N GLU A 169 4.13 -26.37 -9.04
CA GLU A 169 3.43 -26.42 -10.30
C GLU A 169 2.06 -25.73 -10.27
N GLY A 170 1.66 -25.15 -11.42
CA GLY A 170 0.36 -24.51 -11.60
C GLY A 170 0.31 -23.03 -11.25
N PHE A 171 1.49 -22.39 -11.12
CA PHE A 171 1.64 -20.97 -10.80
C PHE A 171 2.42 -20.19 -11.88
N GLU A 172 2.47 -20.71 -13.09
CA GLU A 172 3.23 -20.16 -14.21
C GLU A 172 2.68 -18.80 -14.69
N GLU A 173 1.39 -18.53 -14.43
CA GLU A 173 0.72 -17.29 -14.84
C GLU A 173 0.80 -16.18 -13.77
N VAL A 174 1.42 -16.45 -12.61
CA VAL A 174 1.47 -15.49 -11.50
C VAL A 174 2.22 -14.22 -11.90
N VAL A 175 1.56 -13.09 -11.72
CA VAL A 175 2.14 -11.77 -11.97
C VAL A 175 3.09 -11.40 -10.84
N ARG A 176 4.29 -10.96 -11.19
CA ARG A 176 5.38 -10.65 -10.27
C ARG A 176 5.82 -9.18 -10.38
N PRO A 177 6.05 -8.49 -9.24
CA PRO A 177 6.62 -7.14 -9.22
C PRO A 177 8.16 -7.14 -9.11
N ARG A 178 8.80 -8.31 -9.08
CA ARG A 178 10.25 -8.48 -8.91
C ARG A 178 10.80 -9.50 -9.91
N SER A 179 12.13 -9.54 -10.03
CA SER A 179 12.85 -10.48 -10.89
C SER A 179 13.32 -11.76 -10.17
N SER A 180 13.25 -11.81 -8.85
CA SER A 180 13.56 -13.00 -8.05
C SER A 180 12.56 -14.14 -8.31
N ASP A 181 12.92 -15.38 -7.98
CA ASP A 181 12.02 -16.52 -8.10
C ASP A 181 10.85 -16.41 -7.11
N LEU A 182 9.65 -16.83 -7.55
CA LEU A 182 8.43 -16.80 -6.74
C LEU A 182 8.59 -17.66 -5.49
N PHE A 183 9.15 -18.84 -5.64
CA PHE A 183 9.29 -19.80 -4.56
C PHE A 183 10.71 -19.86 -4.03
N GLN A 184 10.81 -19.98 -2.70
CA GLN A 184 12.02 -20.39 -2.01
C GLN A 184 11.85 -21.81 -1.51
N GLU A 185 12.70 -22.73 -2.00
CA GLU A 185 12.73 -24.11 -1.50
C GLU A 185 13.38 -24.14 -0.11
N VAL A 186 12.68 -24.74 0.85
CA VAL A 186 13.15 -24.92 2.23
C VAL A 186 12.79 -26.31 2.74
N GLU A 187 13.43 -26.71 3.83
CA GLU A 187 13.06 -27.91 4.56
C GLU A 187 12.37 -27.52 5.87
N ILE A 188 11.13 -28.01 6.05
CA ILE A 188 10.33 -27.78 7.26
C ILE A 188 9.93 -29.16 7.79
N SER A 189 10.29 -29.50 9.04
CA SER A 189 9.97 -30.80 9.67
C SER A 189 10.39 -32.00 8.81
N ASN A 190 11.60 -31.94 8.24
CA ASN A 190 12.17 -32.94 7.33
C ASN A 190 11.38 -33.15 6.03
N GLN A 191 10.59 -32.18 5.62
CA GLN A 191 9.86 -32.18 4.36
C GLN A 191 10.26 -30.99 3.50
N LYS A 192 10.44 -31.21 2.22
CA LYS A 192 10.66 -30.17 1.24
C LYS A 192 9.40 -29.34 1.07
N LYS A 193 9.52 -28.03 1.20
CA LYS A 193 8.43 -27.07 1.02
C LYS A 193 8.87 -25.92 0.15
N TYR A 194 7.89 -25.30 -0.52
CA TYR A 194 8.06 -24.09 -1.32
C TYR A 194 7.37 -22.91 -0.63
N LEU A 195 8.16 -21.97 -0.14
CA LEU A 195 7.65 -20.73 0.45
C LEU A 195 7.32 -19.72 -0.63
N TRP A 196 6.17 -19.10 -0.54
CA TRP A 196 5.74 -18.06 -1.47
C TRP A 196 6.38 -16.72 -1.15
N CYS A 197 7.08 -16.14 -2.13
CA CYS A 197 7.85 -14.90 -1.99
C CYS A 197 7.52 -13.95 -3.15
N THR A 198 6.40 -13.26 -3.06
CA THR A 198 6.00 -12.29 -4.11
C THR A 198 7.08 -11.24 -4.36
N PHE A 199 7.72 -10.73 -3.32
CA PHE A 199 8.71 -9.65 -3.40
C PHE A 199 10.14 -10.15 -3.31
N SER A 200 10.56 -10.70 -2.17
CA SER A 200 11.92 -11.20 -1.97
C SER A 200 11.91 -12.46 -1.10
N HIS A 201 13.03 -13.16 -1.06
CA HIS A 201 13.17 -14.35 -0.21
C HIS A 201 13.27 -14.05 1.29
N ASP A 202 13.40 -12.77 1.66
CA ASP A 202 13.32 -12.29 3.06
C ASP A 202 11.88 -12.04 3.52
N GLN A 203 10.94 -11.96 2.58
CA GLN A 203 9.54 -11.61 2.80
C GLN A 203 8.64 -12.77 2.35
N ILE A 204 8.01 -13.42 3.31
CA ILE A 204 7.17 -14.59 3.04
C ILE A 204 5.71 -14.17 3.04
N ASP A 205 4.98 -14.57 2.00
CA ASP A 205 3.57 -14.20 1.83
C ASP A 205 2.69 -14.86 2.89
N LEU A 206 1.79 -14.06 3.44
CA LEU A 206 0.81 -14.46 4.44
C LEU A 206 -0.35 -15.20 3.78
N ASN A 207 -0.87 -16.22 4.47
CA ASN A 207 -1.92 -17.09 3.94
C ASN A 207 -3.31 -16.65 4.37
N PHE A 208 -3.95 -15.79 3.57
CA PHE A 208 -5.31 -15.30 3.85
C PHE A 208 -6.41 -16.35 3.70
N LYS A 209 -6.12 -17.52 3.13
CA LYS A 209 -7.02 -18.68 3.20
C LYS A 209 -7.20 -19.20 4.63
N ASN A 210 -6.25 -18.89 5.51
CA ASN A 210 -6.34 -19.14 6.93
C ASN A 210 -7.04 -17.95 7.62
N PRO A 211 -8.25 -18.14 8.20
CA PRO A 211 -8.98 -17.06 8.86
C PRO A 211 -8.24 -16.41 10.03
N ARG A 212 -7.30 -17.13 10.66
CA ARG A 212 -6.47 -16.57 11.74
C ARG A 212 -5.59 -15.43 11.27
N VAL A 213 -5.12 -15.46 10.01
CA VAL A 213 -4.37 -14.37 9.39
C VAL A 213 -5.26 -13.13 9.26
N LEU A 214 -6.48 -13.29 8.76
CA LEU A 214 -7.44 -12.20 8.68
C LEU A 214 -7.74 -11.60 10.06
N LEU A 215 -8.02 -12.43 11.06
CA LEU A 215 -8.25 -11.98 12.44
C LEU A 215 -7.05 -11.24 13.03
N PHE A 216 -5.84 -11.70 12.74
CA PHE A 216 -4.62 -11.01 13.16
C PHE A 216 -4.60 -9.57 12.64
N PHE A 217 -4.87 -9.35 11.35
CA PHE A 217 -4.88 -8.02 10.76
C PHE A 217 -6.05 -7.16 11.23
N ILE A 218 -7.22 -7.72 11.48
CA ILE A 218 -8.33 -6.98 12.08
C ILE A 218 -7.98 -6.48 13.49
N ARG A 219 -7.38 -7.33 14.32
CA ARG A 219 -6.88 -6.94 15.64
C ARG A 219 -5.80 -5.86 15.55
N LEU A 220 -4.92 -5.97 14.56
CA LEU A 220 -3.87 -5.00 14.30
C LEU A 220 -4.45 -3.64 13.93
N ILE A 221 -5.44 -3.59 13.05
CA ILE A 221 -6.14 -2.37 12.68
C ILE A 221 -6.77 -1.72 13.92
N TYR A 222 -7.42 -2.47 14.78
CA TYR A 222 -7.97 -1.94 16.03
C TYR A 222 -6.88 -1.42 16.99
N LEU A 223 -5.73 -2.10 17.03
CA LEU A 223 -4.58 -1.60 17.80
C LEU A 223 -4.14 -0.21 17.29
N TYR A 224 -4.00 -0.05 15.99
CA TYR A 224 -3.58 1.22 15.39
C TYR A 224 -4.64 2.32 15.60
N LEU A 225 -5.91 1.99 15.45
CA LEU A 225 -7.03 2.89 15.73
C LEU A 225 -7.00 3.40 17.18
N ARG A 226 -6.73 2.53 18.15
CA ARG A 226 -6.62 2.92 19.58
C ARG A 226 -5.50 3.90 19.84
N HIS A 227 -4.45 3.89 19.04
CA HIS A 227 -3.33 4.83 19.14
C HIS A 227 -3.52 6.09 18.28
N GLY A 228 -4.69 6.26 17.68
CA GLY A 228 -5.06 7.48 16.99
C GLY A 228 -4.79 7.47 15.47
N ILE A 229 -4.33 6.37 14.88
CA ILE A 229 -4.21 6.24 13.42
C ILE A 229 -5.60 6.35 12.79
N LYS A 230 -5.73 7.17 11.74
CA LYS A 230 -7.00 7.42 11.06
C LYS A 230 -6.95 7.16 9.56
N VAL A 231 -5.78 6.97 8.99
CA VAL A 231 -5.59 6.67 7.59
C VAL A 231 -4.75 5.40 7.45
N PHE A 232 -5.25 4.45 6.68
CA PHE A 232 -4.67 3.11 6.54
C PHE A 232 -4.31 2.86 5.09
N ARG A 233 -3.02 2.66 4.83
CA ARG A 233 -2.51 2.29 3.52
C ARG A 233 -2.35 0.79 3.44
N LEU A 234 -3.09 0.15 2.55
CA LEU A 234 -2.93 -1.28 2.26
C LEU A 234 -1.80 -1.46 1.24
N ASP A 235 -0.63 -1.78 1.75
CA ASP A 235 0.56 -2.02 0.93
C ASP A 235 0.43 -3.29 0.11
N ALA A 236 0.71 -3.19 -1.19
CA ALA A 236 0.74 -4.32 -2.12
C ALA A 236 -0.50 -5.24 -2.06
N VAL A 237 -1.67 -4.70 -1.79
CA VAL A 237 -2.88 -5.48 -1.51
C VAL A 237 -3.37 -6.30 -2.71
N ALA A 238 -3.03 -5.90 -3.93
CA ALA A 238 -3.45 -6.59 -5.15
C ALA A 238 -3.02 -8.07 -5.22
N PHE A 239 -1.96 -8.43 -4.53
CA PHE A 239 -1.39 -9.78 -4.49
C PHE A 239 -1.96 -10.68 -3.39
N LEU A 240 -2.91 -10.21 -2.60
CA LEU A 240 -3.29 -10.81 -1.32
C LEU A 240 -3.75 -12.25 -1.43
N TRP A 241 -4.74 -12.53 -2.27
CA TRP A 241 -5.30 -13.86 -2.45
C TRP A 241 -4.63 -14.62 -3.59
N LYS A 242 -4.25 -15.89 -3.33
CA LYS A 242 -3.60 -16.74 -4.31
C LYS A 242 -4.48 -17.94 -4.62
N GLU A 243 -4.61 -18.23 -5.91
CA GLU A 243 -5.31 -19.41 -6.41
C GLU A 243 -4.50 -20.06 -7.54
N LYS A 244 -4.39 -21.37 -7.46
CA LYS A 244 -3.73 -22.18 -8.53
C LYS A 244 -4.39 -21.92 -9.87
N SER A 245 -3.58 -21.86 -10.93
CA SER A 245 -4.05 -21.63 -12.31
C SER A 245 -4.71 -20.26 -12.53
N THR A 246 -4.33 -19.25 -11.75
CA THR A 246 -4.69 -17.85 -11.93
C THR A 246 -3.43 -16.99 -11.96
N ASN A 247 -3.59 -15.71 -12.33
CA ASN A 247 -2.49 -14.75 -12.24
C ASN A 247 -2.22 -14.27 -10.79
N CYS A 248 -3.03 -14.69 -9.83
CA CYS A 248 -2.95 -14.31 -8.40
C CYS A 248 -2.91 -12.80 -8.17
N LEU A 249 -3.63 -12.06 -9.01
CA LEU A 249 -3.68 -10.61 -8.98
C LEU A 249 -5.13 -10.14 -9.05
N ASN A 250 -5.52 -9.22 -8.17
CA ASN A 250 -6.87 -8.63 -8.16
C ASN A 250 -8.01 -9.66 -8.09
N LEU A 251 -7.79 -10.77 -7.41
CA LEU A 251 -8.83 -11.80 -7.31
C LEU A 251 -10.05 -11.31 -6.54
N PRO A 252 -11.24 -11.87 -6.76
CA PRO A 252 -12.47 -11.44 -6.08
C PRO A 252 -12.34 -11.43 -4.55
N GLN A 253 -11.65 -12.40 -3.98
CA GLN A 253 -11.41 -12.47 -2.54
C GLN A 253 -10.53 -11.33 -2.04
N THR A 254 -9.53 -10.88 -2.82
CA THR A 254 -8.72 -9.71 -2.50
C THR A 254 -9.60 -8.47 -2.39
N HIS A 255 -10.44 -8.20 -3.38
CA HIS A 255 -11.39 -7.10 -3.34
C HIS A 255 -12.34 -7.18 -2.14
N GLU A 256 -12.82 -8.38 -1.82
CA GLU A 256 -13.73 -8.57 -0.70
C GLU A 256 -13.07 -8.34 0.66
N VAL A 257 -11.79 -8.68 0.82
CA VAL A 257 -11.02 -8.32 2.02
C VAL A 257 -10.91 -6.80 2.16
N VAL A 258 -10.68 -6.08 1.07
CA VAL A 258 -10.66 -4.60 1.09
C VAL A 258 -12.02 -4.04 1.53
N LYS A 259 -13.12 -4.58 1.02
CA LYS A 259 -14.49 -4.21 1.44
C LYS A 259 -14.73 -4.48 2.92
N LEU A 260 -14.28 -5.61 3.43
CA LEU A 260 -14.39 -5.96 4.85
C LEU A 260 -13.63 -4.96 5.72
N ILE A 261 -12.40 -4.62 5.36
CA ILE A 261 -11.59 -3.64 6.09
C ILE A 261 -12.27 -2.27 6.06
N ARG A 262 -12.81 -1.85 4.92
CA ARG A 262 -13.58 -0.62 4.81
C ARG A 262 -14.80 -0.62 5.75
N THR A 263 -15.54 -1.70 5.80
CA THR A 263 -16.68 -1.88 6.70
C THR A 263 -16.28 -1.76 8.16
N ILE A 264 -15.15 -2.34 8.55
CA ILE A 264 -14.60 -2.27 9.91
C ILE A 264 -14.21 -0.82 10.27
N LEU A 265 -13.52 -0.13 9.38
CA LEU A 265 -13.09 1.24 9.60
C LEU A 265 -14.28 2.20 9.70
N ASP A 266 -15.26 2.09 8.81
CA ASP A 266 -16.46 2.92 8.81
C ASP A 266 -17.31 2.68 10.07
N ASN A 267 -17.37 1.44 10.55
CA ASN A 267 -18.07 1.12 11.79
C ASN A 267 -17.41 1.72 13.03
N TYR A 268 -16.07 1.81 13.01
CA TYR A 268 -15.32 2.44 14.10
C TYR A 268 -15.48 3.97 14.07
N ASN A 269 -15.19 4.59 12.95
CA ASN A 269 -15.43 6.01 12.68
C ASN A 269 -15.42 6.28 11.17
N GLN A 270 -16.46 6.93 10.65
CA GLN A 270 -16.59 7.24 9.22
C GLN A 270 -15.51 8.21 8.69
N ASN A 271 -14.79 8.90 9.58
CA ASN A 271 -13.66 9.76 9.20
C ASN A 271 -12.34 9.02 8.98
N ASN A 272 -12.31 7.72 9.23
CA ASN A 272 -11.17 6.90 8.86
C ASN A 272 -11.10 6.76 7.34
N LEU A 273 -9.88 6.74 6.81
CA LEU A 273 -9.64 6.58 5.38
C LEU A 273 -8.90 5.29 5.11
N LEU A 274 -9.35 4.57 4.11
CA LEU A 274 -8.68 3.41 3.55
C LEU A 274 -8.11 3.78 2.19
N ILE A 275 -6.79 3.58 2.04
CA ILE A 275 -6.06 3.85 0.79
C ILE A 275 -5.44 2.55 0.31
N THR A 276 -5.68 2.19 -0.94
CA THR A 276 -5.04 1.03 -1.57
C THR A 276 -3.82 1.44 -2.38
N GLU A 277 -2.75 0.68 -2.24
CA GLU A 277 -1.51 0.83 -2.99
C GLU A 277 -1.43 -0.32 -4.00
N THR A 278 -1.77 -0.02 -5.27
CA THR A 278 -1.77 -0.97 -6.39
C THR A 278 -1.11 -0.36 -7.62
N ASN A 279 0.20 -0.60 -7.76
CA ASN A 279 1.00 -0.10 -8.88
C ASN A 279 0.79 -0.97 -10.13
N LEU A 280 -0.35 -0.77 -10.77
CA LEU A 280 -0.91 -1.59 -11.83
C LEU A 280 -1.40 -0.72 -13.00
N PRO A 281 -1.72 -1.30 -14.16
CA PRO A 281 -2.42 -0.58 -15.23
C PRO A 281 -3.65 0.16 -14.72
N ASN A 282 -3.92 1.30 -15.31
CA ASN A 282 -4.88 2.28 -14.78
C ASN A 282 -6.26 1.69 -14.45
N LEU A 283 -6.83 0.85 -15.32
CA LEU A 283 -8.16 0.26 -15.08
C LEU A 283 -8.16 -0.71 -13.90
N GLU A 284 -7.09 -1.47 -13.69
CA GLU A 284 -6.96 -2.38 -12.55
C GLU A 284 -6.85 -1.59 -11.25
N ASN A 285 -6.07 -0.51 -11.23
CA ASN A 285 -5.98 0.39 -10.08
C ASN A 285 -7.33 1.03 -9.74
N LEU A 286 -8.06 1.55 -10.74
CA LEU A 286 -9.40 2.13 -10.56
C LEU A 286 -10.42 1.13 -9.98
N SER A 287 -10.25 -0.16 -10.22
CA SER A 287 -11.16 -1.21 -9.71
C SER A 287 -11.23 -1.25 -8.19
N TYR A 288 -10.22 -0.72 -7.49
CA TYR A 288 -10.19 -0.68 -6.02
C TYR A 288 -11.08 0.39 -5.39
N PHE A 289 -11.74 1.21 -6.17
CA PHE A 289 -12.88 1.98 -5.68
C PHE A 289 -14.12 1.11 -5.45
N GLY A 290 -14.21 -0.05 -6.14
CA GLY A 290 -15.42 -0.86 -6.13
C GLY A 290 -16.64 -0.05 -6.57
N ASN A 291 -17.71 -0.16 -5.81
CA ASN A 291 -18.92 0.67 -5.94
C ASN A 291 -18.95 1.81 -4.90
N GLY A 292 -17.77 2.32 -4.51
CA GLY A 292 -17.61 3.26 -3.42
C GLY A 292 -17.49 2.58 -2.05
N ASP A 293 -17.35 1.26 -2.02
CA ASP A 293 -17.34 0.40 -0.84
C ASP A 293 -15.99 -0.29 -0.55
N GLU A 294 -14.98 0.00 -1.38
CA GLU A 294 -13.61 -0.46 -1.19
C GLU A 294 -12.73 0.69 -0.65
N ALA A 295 -11.67 1.08 -1.36
CA ALA A 295 -10.84 2.19 -0.93
C ALA A 295 -11.57 3.54 -0.95
N ASN A 296 -11.30 4.39 0.03
CA ASN A 296 -11.67 5.81 -0.02
C ASN A 296 -10.79 6.56 -1.02
N ALA A 297 -9.51 6.19 -1.10
CA ALA A 297 -8.58 6.76 -2.05
C ALA A 297 -7.69 5.68 -2.66
N ILE A 298 -7.27 5.91 -3.88
CA ILE A 298 -6.29 5.10 -4.59
C ILE A 298 -5.10 5.96 -4.94
N TYR A 299 -3.89 5.39 -4.86
CA TYR A 299 -2.68 6.04 -5.37
C TYR A 299 -2.81 6.26 -6.87
N ASN A 300 -2.66 7.50 -7.31
CA ASN A 300 -2.73 7.85 -8.72
C ASN A 300 -1.40 7.56 -9.42
N PHE A 301 -1.06 6.29 -9.55
CA PHE A 301 0.22 5.82 -10.08
C PHE A 301 0.47 6.18 -11.54
N THR A 302 -0.57 6.50 -12.29
CA THR A 302 -0.43 6.92 -13.70
C THR A 302 0.11 8.34 -13.84
N LEU A 303 -0.13 9.20 -12.85
CA LEU A 303 0.28 10.61 -12.90
C LEU A 303 1.80 10.79 -12.96
N PRO A 304 2.63 10.20 -12.08
CA PRO A 304 4.07 10.44 -12.09
C PRO A 304 4.75 10.13 -13.41
N PRO A 305 4.59 8.95 -14.03
CA PRO A 305 5.26 8.64 -15.29
C PRO A 305 4.75 9.45 -16.47
N LEU A 306 3.46 9.78 -16.53
CA LEU A 306 2.91 10.61 -17.62
C LEU A 306 3.34 12.06 -17.48
N LEU A 307 3.45 12.58 -16.27
CA LEU A 307 3.95 13.92 -16.03
C LEU A 307 5.43 14.04 -16.39
N LEU A 308 6.21 13.04 -16.02
CA LEU A 308 7.62 12.95 -16.39
C LEU A 308 7.78 12.91 -17.92
N TRP A 309 7.04 12.05 -18.61
CA TRP A 309 7.01 11.99 -20.07
C TRP A 309 6.68 13.36 -20.68
N THR A 310 5.63 13.99 -20.20
CA THR A 310 5.16 15.28 -20.71
C THR A 310 6.24 16.35 -20.64
N LEU A 311 6.91 16.46 -19.50
CA LEU A 311 7.91 17.51 -19.29
C LEU A 311 9.23 17.21 -20.00
N LEU A 312 9.65 15.95 -20.05
CA LEU A 312 10.88 15.55 -20.74
C LEU A 312 10.75 15.63 -22.26
N MET A 313 9.60 15.30 -22.80
CA MET A 313 9.37 15.27 -24.27
C MET A 313 8.71 16.53 -24.80
N GLY A 314 8.20 17.42 -23.95
CA GLY A 314 7.42 18.58 -24.38
C GLY A 314 6.11 18.20 -25.08
N ASP A 315 5.55 17.02 -24.75
CA ASP A 315 4.34 16.48 -25.37
C ASP A 315 3.33 16.07 -24.29
N SER A 316 2.24 16.82 -24.19
CA SER A 316 1.16 16.60 -23.23
C SER A 316 0.04 15.68 -23.75
N THR A 317 0.16 15.12 -24.93
CA THR A 317 -0.94 14.36 -25.57
C THR A 317 -1.40 13.18 -24.70
N ALA A 318 -0.49 12.36 -24.22
CA ALA A 318 -0.81 11.21 -23.35
C ALA A 318 -1.42 11.64 -22.03
N LEU A 319 -0.83 12.63 -21.36
CA LEU A 319 -1.32 13.17 -20.08
C LEU A 319 -2.73 13.74 -20.22
N ARG A 320 -2.98 14.55 -21.25
CA ARG A 320 -4.30 15.14 -21.50
C ARG A 320 -5.35 14.07 -21.79
N LYS A 321 -5.05 13.12 -22.68
CA LYS A 321 -5.95 12.03 -23.04
C LYS A 321 -6.31 11.18 -21.81
N TRP A 322 -5.33 10.83 -21.01
CA TRP A 322 -5.55 10.11 -19.76
C TRP A 322 -6.41 10.91 -18.78
N SER A 323 -6.05 12.17 -18.53
CA SER A 323 -6.77 13.06 -17.61
C SER A 323 -8.25 13.24 -18.01
N MET A 324 -8.51 13.44 -19.30
CA MET A 324 -9.88 13.57 -19.83
C MET A 324 -10.68 12.26 -19.74
N GLY A 325 -10.01 11.13 -19.74
CA GLY A 325 -10.63 9.80 -19.64
C GLY A 325 -10.81 9.31 -18.19
N MET A 326 -10.28 10.01 -17.20
CA MET A 326 -10.43 9.61 -15.81
C MET A 326 -11.85 9.87 -15.32
N PRO A 327 -12.50 8.86 -14.70
CA PRO A 327 -13.82 9.06 -14.14
C PRO A 327 -13.75 10.05 -12.96
N PRO A 328 -14.76 10.92 -12.79
CA PRO A 328 -14.88 11.71 -11.58
C PRO A 328 -15.02 10.76 -10.37
N ALA A 329 -14.45 11.16 -9.25
CA ALA A 329 -14.58 10.37 -8.04
C ALA A 329 -16.04 10.30 -7.58
N LYS A 330 -16.45 9.12 -7.10
CA LYS A 330 -17.76 8.90 -6.49
C LYS A 330 -17.79 9.47 -5.08
N GLU A 331 -18.99 9.63 -4.53
CA GLU A 331 -19.14 10.01 -3.12
C GLU A 331 -18.31 9.12 -2.21
N HIS A 332 -17.64 9.72 -1.23
CA HIS A 332 -16.70 9.06 -0.28
C HIS A 332 -15.48 8.40 -0.92
N THR A 333 -15.14 8.79 -2.16
CA THR A 333 -13.91 8.34 -2.83
C THR A 333 -13.16 9.52 -3.43
N THR A 334 -11.85 9.37 -3.61
CA THR A 334 -10.99 10.36 -4.26
C THR A 334 -9.69 9.73 -4.74
N TYR A 335 -8.89 10.51 -5.47
CA TYR A 335 -7.55 10.12 -5.87
C TYR A 335 -6.53 10.60 -4.84
N PHE A 336 -5.52 9.79 -4.56
CA PHE A 336 -4.35 10.18 -3.78
C PHE A 336 -3.23 10.55 -4.76
N ASN A 337 -3.04 11.85 -4.98
CA ASN A 337 -2.15 12.37 -6.01
C ASN A 337 -0.75 12.59 -5.46
N PHE A 338 0.23 12.05 -6.13
CA PHE A 338 1.64 12.23 -5.83
C PHE A 338 2.45 12.22 -7.13
N ILE A 339 3.63 12.79 -7.12
CA ILE A 339 4.55 12.80 -8.25
C ILE A 339 5.93 12.26 -7.89
N ALA A 340 6.22 12.15 -6.60
CA ALA A 340 7.38 11.48 -6.04
C ALA A 340 7.01 10.88 -4.70
N SER A 341 7.68 9.79 -4.30
CA SER A 341 7.53 9.14 -3.01
C SER A 341 8.80 8.39 -2.64
N HIS A 342 8.74 7.58 -1.60
CA HIS A 342 9.81 6.66 -1.20
C HIS A 342 10.06 5.54 -2.23
N ASP A 343 9.10 5.26 -3.12
CA ASP A 343 9.22 4.30 -4.20
C ASP A 343 9.76 4.94 -5.48
N GLY A 344 10.20 4.11 -6.43
CA GLY A 344 10.49 4.55 -7.78
C GLY A 344 9.22 4.90 -8.56
N ILE A 345 9.40 5.45 -9.76
CA ILE A 345 8.31 5.77 -10.67
C ILE A 345 7.93 4.50 -11.42
N GLY A 346 6.74 3.96 -11.15
CA GLY A 346 6.24 2.74 -11.78
C GLY A 346 5.86 2.94 -13.24
N LEU A 347 6.19 1.98 -14.10
CA LEU A 347 5.86 2.03 -15.53
C LEU A 347 4.63 1.21 -15.92
N ARG A 348 4.19 0.26 -15.09
CA ARG A 348 2.97 -0.52 -15.37
C ARG A 348 1.72 0.34 -15.61
N PRO A 349 1.50 1.43 -14.86
CA PRO A 349 0.36 2.30 -15.10
C PRO A 349 0.32 2.93 -16.49
N THR A 350 1.44 2.99 -17.21
CA THR A 350 1.53 3.52 -18.57
C THR A 350 1.24 2.49 -19.66
N GLU A 351 1.07 1.23 -19.32
CA GLU A 351 0.68 0.18 -20.27
C GLU A 351 -0.65 0.57 -20.92
N ASN A 352 -0.74 0.43 -22.24
CA ASN A 352 -1.84 0.89 -23.09
C ASN A 352 -2.05 2.43 -23.18
N ILE A 353 -1.15 3.22 -22.60
CA ILE A 353 -1.15 4.71 -22.72
C ILE A 353 0.08 5.16 -23.49
N LEU A 354 1.27 4.71 -23.09
CA LEU A 354 2.52 4.90 -23.84
C LEU A 354 2.86 3.62 -24.59
N THR A 355 3.49 3.77 -25.75
CA THR A 355 4.04 2.64 -26.52
C THR A 355 5.29 2.11 -25.85
N ASP A 356 5.71 0.89 -26.21
CA ASP A 356 6.97 0.31 -25.75
C ASP A 356 8.18 1.18 -26.13
N GLN A 357 8.14 1.79 -27.32
CA GLN A 357 9.19 2.70 -27.77
C GLN A 357 9.22 3.98 -26.93
N GLU A 358 8.07 4.56 -26.60
CA GLU A 358 7.97 5.74 -25.75
C GLU A 358 8.50 5.45 -24.34
N ARG A 359 8.11 4.32 -23.74
CA ARG A 359 8.66 3.88 -22.44
C ARG A 359 10.18 3.66 -22.52
N GLY A 360 10.67 3.06 -23.59
CA GLY A 360 12.12 2.90 -23.83
C GLY A 360 12.87 4.21 -23.87
N THR A 361 12.33 5.22 -24.57
CA THR A 361 12.89 6.57 -24.60
C THR A 361 12.93 7.20 -23.21
N LEU A 362 11.86 7.08 -22.45
CA LEU A 362 11.79 7.59 -21.07
C LEU A 362 12.86 6.93 -20.18
N ILE A 363 13.01 5.62 -20.28
CA ILE A 363 14.02 4.86 -19.53
C ILE A 363 15.44 5.36 -19.89
N ASP A 364 15.74 5.56 -21.16
CA ASP A 364 17.06 6.01 -21.62
C ASP A 364 17.40 7.41 -21.09
N ILE A 365 16.45 8.33 -21.11
CA ILE A 365 16.64 9.69 -20.58
C ILE A 365 16.88 9.65 -19.07
N VAL A 366 16.10 8.85 -18.33
CA VAL A 366 16.27 8.71 -16.87
C VAL A 366 17.62 8.14 -16.51
N LYS A 367 18.11 7.14 -17.25
CA LYS A 367 19.48 6.61 -17.09
C LYS A 367 20.55 7.66 -17.37
N GLU A 368 20.38 8.43 -18.41
CA GLU A 368 21.29 9.54 -18.77
C GLU A 368 21.36 10.59 -17.65
N PHE A 369 20.24 10.82 -16.95
CA PHE A 369 20.16 11.76 -15.83
C PHE A 369 20.63 11.16 -14.49
N GLY A 370 21.17 9.95 -14.50
CA GLY A 370 21.74 9.29 -13.34
C GLY A 370 20.78 8.39 -12.58
N GLY A 371 19.58 8.15 -13.09
CA GLY A 371 18.63 7.19 -12.54
C GLY A 371 19.05 5.74 -12.77
N VAL A 372 18.50 4.86 -11.95
CA VAL A 372 18.62 3.40 -12.08
C VAL A 372 17.25 2.78 -12.26
N ILE A 373 17.23 1.55 -12.74
CA ILE A 373 15.98 0.84 -13.01
C ILE A 373 15.84 -0.40 -12.13
N SER A 374 14.60 -0.77 -11.82
CA SER A 374 14.25 -2.06 -11.24
C SER A 374 13.44 -2.86 -12.24
N ASN A 375 13.70 -4.16 -12.32
CA ASN A 375 13.04 -5.07 -13.23
C ASN A 375 12.03 -5.95 -12.51
N ARG A 376 11.05 -6.47 -13.27
CA ARG A 376 10.18 -7.56 -12.90
C ARG A 376 10.30 -8.73 -13.88
N LYS A 377 9.99 -9.93 -13.43
CA LYS A 377 9.92 -11.12 -14.26
C LYS A 377 8.51 -11.29 -14.81
N LYS A 378 8.40 -11.46 -16.12
CA LYS A 378 7.14 -11.80 -16.78
C LYS A 378 6.86 -13.31 -16.70
N PRO A 379 5.60 -13.76 -16.88
CA PRO A 379 5.26 -15.18 -16.88
C PRO A 379 6.05 -16.03 -17.86
N ASP A 380 6.50 -15.46 -19.00
CA ASP A 380 7.35 -16.14 -19.99
C ASP A 380 8.83 -16.26 -19.56
N GLY A 381 9.18 -15.79 -18.34
CA GLY A 381 10.53 -15.82 -17.79
C GLY A 381 11.44 -14.67 -18.22
N THR A 382 10.99 -13.80 -19.13
CA THR A 382 11.74 -12.61 -19.53
C THR A 382 11.58 -11.49 -18.51
N GLU A 383 12.55 -10.56 -18.47
CA GLU A 383 12.50 -9.39 -17.61
C GLU A 383 12.02 -8.15 -18.37
N THR A 384 11.35 -7.25 -17.68
CA THR A 384 10.98 -5.95 -18.16
C THR A 384 11.17 -4.91 -17.05
N VAL A 385 11.34 -3.65 -17.43
CA VAL A 385 11.49 -2.56 -16.45
C VAL A 385 10.18 -2.38 -15.68
N TYR A 386 10.27 -2.43 -14.36
CA TYR A 386 9.15 -2.23 -13.46
C TYR A 386 9.02 -0.80 -13.00
N GLU A 387 10.12 -0.17 -12.56
CA GLU A 387 10.14 1.21 -12.11
C GLU A 387 11.48 1.92 -12.36
N LEU A 388 11.39 3.25 -12.39
CA LEU A 388 12.50 4.18 -12.53
C LEU A 388 12.85 4.75 -11.17
N ASN A 389 14.09 4.56 -10.73
CA ASN A 389 14.57 5.03 -9.43
C ASN A 389 15.46 6.26 -9.62
N ILE A 390 14.87 7.42 -9.45
CA ILE A 390 15.51 8.73 -9.57
C ILE A 390 14.78 9.75 -8.69
N ALA A 391 15.51 10.64 -8.03
CA ALA A 391 14.89 11.77 -7.36
C ALA A 391 14.20 12.68 -8.39
N LEU A 392 13.01 13.16 -8.08
CA LEU A 392 12.23 13.98 -9.02
C LEU A 392 13.01 15.21 -9.49
N LEU A 393 13.72 15.89 -8.59
CA LEU A 393 14.54 17.05 -8.93
C LEU A 393 15.61 16.69 -9.95
N ASP A 394 16.27 15.54 -9.81
CA ASP A 394 17.26 15.05 -10.77
C ASP A 394 16.64 14.67 -12.12
N ALA A 395 15.43 14.11 -12.09
CA ALA A 395 14.70 13.79 -13.31
C ALA A 395 14.32 15.05 -14.14
N MET A 396 14.26 16.21 -13.48
CA MET A 396 13.88 17.50 -14.11
C MET A 396 15.09 18.31 -14.60
N LYS A 397 16.33 17.79 -14.53
CA LYS A 397 17.52 18.56 -14.90
C LYS A 397 17.67 18.88 -16.39
N GLY A 398 16.85 18.32 -17.23
CA GLY A 398 16.86 18.52 -18.68
C GLY A 398 15.62 17.97 -19.35
N THR A 399 15.74 17.80 -20.67
CA THR A 399 14.72 17.21 -21.55
C THR A 399 15.38 16.17 -22.47
N PHE A 400 14.62 15.63 -23.41
CA PHE A 400 15.18 14.80 -24.50
C PHE A 400 16.28 15.51 -25.31
N LYS A 401 16.38 16.84 -25.22
CA LYS A 401 17.44 17.65 -25.85
C LYS A 401 18.71 17.78 -25.01
N GLY A 402 18.70 17.24 -23.80
CA GLY A 402 19.83 17.29 -22.85
C GLY A 402 19.54 18.18 -21.64
N ILE A 403 20.59 18.36 -20.85
CA ILE A 403 20.56 19.15 -19.61
C ILE A 403 20.46 20.64 -19.94
N ASP A 404 19.67 21.36 -19.14
CA ASP A 404 19.50 22.82 -19.24
C ASP A 404 19.39 23.49 -17.86
N HIS A 405 18.98 24.74 -17.80
CA HIS A 405 18.87 25.52 -16.56
C HIS A 405 17.45 25.61 -15.98
N MET A 406 16.47 24.86 -16.54
CA MET A 406 15.07 24.93 -16.16
C MET A 406 14.65 23.87 -15.11
N GLN A 407 15.61 23.28 -14.42
CA GLN A 407 15.37 22.18 -13.47
C GLN A 407 14.34 22.54 -12.40
N VAL A 408 14.53 23.65 -11.71
CA VAL A 408 13.64 24.10 -10.64
C VAL A 408 12.27 24.50 -11.17
N ASP A 409 12.23 25.16 -12.30
CA ASP A 409 10.96 25.57 -12.93
C ASP A 409 10.10 24.37 -13.32
N ARG A 410 10.71 23.31 -13.89
CA ARG A 410 10.00 22.05 -14.17
C ARG A 410 9.54 21.37 -12.90
N PHE A 411 10.37 21.33 -11.88
CA PHE A 411 10.02 20.76 -10.58
C PHE A 411 8.80 21.46 -9.97
N ILE A 412 8.78 22.79 -9.99
CA ILE A 412 7.63 23.58 -9.53
C ILE A 412 6.39 23.33 -10.40
N ALA A 413 6.56 23.27 -11.72
CA ALA A 413 5.46 23.02 -12.65
C ALA A 413 4.80 21.65 -12.42
N CYS A 414 5.57 20.61 -12.10
CA CYS A 414 5.05 19.30 -11.71
C CYS A 414 4.08 19.40 -10.53
N HIS A 415 4.48 20.10 -9.50
CA HIS A 415 3.67 20.25 -8.27
C HIS A 415 2.42 21.10 -8.53
N ALA A 416 2.54 22.17 -9.34
CA ALA A 416 1.41 23.01 -9.73
C ALA A 416 0.35 22.20 -10.49
N ILE A 417 0.77 21.31 -11.40
CA ILE A 417 -0.14 20.44 -12.14
C ILE A 417 -0.82 19.46 -11.17
N MET A 418 -0.06 18.80 -10.30
CA MET A 418 -0.62 17.87 -9.29
C MET A 418 -1.68 18.57 -8.42
N LEU A 419 -1.38 19.77 -7.94
CA LEU A 419 -2.30 20.54 -7.09
C LEU A 419 -3.57 21.02 -7.82
N SER A 420 -3.57 21.04 -9.14
CA SER A 420 -4.73 21.43 -9.94
C SER A 420 -5.70 20.28 -10.24
N LEU A 421 -5.32 19.05 -9.93
CA LEU A 421 -6.13 17.86 -10.22
C LEU A 421 -7.06 17.51 -9.05
N GLU A 422 -8.19 16.88 -9.38
CA GLU A 422 -9.07 16.27 -8.37
C GLU A 422 -8.31 15.25 -7.54
N GLY A 423 -8.34 15.40 -6.22
CA GLY A 423 -7.71 14.46 -5.29
C GLY A 423 -7.06 15.12 -4.10
N ILE A 424 -6.52 14.29 -3.23
CA ILE A 424 -5.74 14.72 -2.06
C ILE A 424 -4.26 14.67 -2.45
N PRO A 425 -3.55 15.80 -2.40
CA PRO A 425 -2.14 15.82 -2.78
C PRO A 425 -1.23 15.31 -1.66
N ALA A 426 -0.13 14.68 -2.04
CA ALA A 426 0.92 14.18 -1.16
C ALA A 426 2.31 14.59 -1.67
N PHE A 427 3.20 14.96 -0.73
CA PHE A 427 4.54 15.46 -0.97
C PHE A 427 5.58 14.65 -0.20
#